data_d16e4d4124e656f15f27fc3634b13bfc
#
_entry.id   d16e4d4124e656f15f27fc3634b13bfc
#
_cell.length_a   1.000
_cell.length_b   1.000
_cell.length_c   1.000
_cell.angle_alpha   90.00
_cell.angle_beta   90.00
_cell.angle_gamma   90.00
#
_symmetry.space_group_name_H-M   'P 1'
#
loop_
_entity.id
_entity.type
_entity.pdbx_description
1 polymer ?
#
loop_
_entity_poly.entity_id
_entity_poly.type
_entity_poly.pdbx_seq_one_letter_code
_entity_poly.pdbx_strand_id
1 'polypeptide(L)'
;MKKALLIAARVLLIVAIICTLSFAFYQSSLPPAESNEVSSGVSGALEVIIPSDTPVGEKVHENIREIAHYTEFFTLGFFVALYCVLVSTATIGLSRVKLIFVFSSLPFGTVCAFIDEFIQFFSSRSPDIKDVLVDTVGYFSSLAIIYVLYFAIFLVLNLIARQKDKHRA
;
A
#
# COMPACT_ATOMS: atom_id res chain seq x y z
N MET A 1 -22.71 9.63 17.53
CA MET A 1 -21.24 9.62 17.58
C MET A 1 -20.61 8.48 16.78
N LYS A 2 -20.85 7.18 17.04
CA LYS A 2 -20.18 6.07 16.34
C LYS A 2 -20.33 6.08 14.80
N LYS A 3 -21.53 6.40 14.27
CA LYS A 3 -21.75 6.48 12.80
C LYS A 3 -20.99 7.62 12.14
N ALA A 4 -20.95 8.81 12.77
CA ALA A 4 -20.21 9.95 12.23
C ALA A 4 -18.69 9.68 12.20
N LEU A 5 -18.15 9.07 13.26
CA LEU A 5 -16.73 8.68 13.31
C LEU A 5 -16.38 7.67 12.22
N LEU A 6 -17.27 6.70 11.96
CA LEU A 6 -17.06 5.70 10.90
C LEU A 6 -17.08 6.33 9.50
N ILE A 7 -17.99 7.28 9.26
CA ILE A 7 -18.03 8.02 8.00
C ILE A 7 -16.75 8.84 7.83
N ALA A 8 -16.34 9.56 8.87
CA ALA A 8 -15.11 10.35 8.85
C ALA A 8 -13.87 9.49 8.56
N ALA A 9 -13.75 8.31 9.18
CA ALA A 9 -12.66 7.38 8.92
C ALA A 9 -12.64 6.87 7.47
N ARG A 10 -13.81 6.57 6.88
CA ARG A 10 -13.92 6.17 5.48
C ARG A 10 -13.49 7.29 4.53
N VAL A 11 -13.97 8.51 4.79
CA VAL A 11 -13.59 9.69 3.98
C VAL A 11 -12.07 9.92 4.06
N LEU A 12 -11.50 9.85 5.25
CA LEU A 12 -10.07 10.02 5.44
C LEU A 12 -9.25 8.97 4.66
N LEU A 13 -9.66 7.70 4.69
CA LEU A 13 -9.00 6.65 3.92
C LEU A 13 -9.13 6.83 2.40
N ILE A 14 -10.30 7.27 1.91
CA ILE A 14 -10.47 7.60 0.49
C ILE A 14 -9.56 8.74 0.09
N VAL A 15 -9.48 9.80 0.90
CA VAL A 15 -8.57 10.92 0.65
C VAL A 15 -7.12 10.46 0.64
N ALA A 16 -6.71 9.61 1.59
CA ALA A 16 -5.36 9.05 1.63
C ALA A 16 -5.04 8.22 0.36
N ILE A 17 -5.97 7.39 -0.11
CA ILE A 17 -5.83 6.61 -1.36
C ILE A 17 -5.65 7.56 -2.55
N ILE A 18 -6.49 8.58 -2.67
CA ILE A 18 -6.41 9.57 -3.78
C ILE A 18 -5.09 10.32 -3.71
N CYS A 19 -4.67 10.79 -2.53
CA CYS A 19 -3.40 11.51 -2.37
C CYS A 19 -2.20 10.62 -2.74
N THR A 20 -2.19 9.35 -2.30
CA THR A 20 -1.11 8.41 -2.65
C THR A 20 -1.04 8.16 -4.15
N LEU A 21 -2.19 7.90 -4.80
CA LEU A 21 -2.23 7.73 -6.26
C LEU A 21 -1.82 8.99 -7.01
N SER A 22 -2.30 10.15 -6.58
CA SER A 22 -1.93 11.42 -7.20
C SER A 22 -0.43 11.69 -7.07
N PHE A 23 0.16 11.33 -5.95
CA PHE A 23 1.60 11.47 -5.73
C PHE A 23 2.39 10.52 -6.65
N ALA A 24 2.06 9.22 -6.68
CA ALA A 24 2.72 8.24 -7.54
C ALA A 24 2.64 8.66 -9.03
N PHE A 25 1.45 8.97 -9.52
CA PHE A 25 1.26 9.40 -10.91
C PHE A 25 1.94 10.73 -11.25
N TYR A 26 2.03 11.66 -10.28
CA TYR A 26 2.81 12.87 -10.45
C TYR A 26 4.30 12.55 -10.63
N GLN A 27 4.88 11.69 -9.76
CA GLN A 27 6.27 11.29 -9.86
C GLN A 27 6.58 10.58 -11.19
N SER A 28 5.65 9.76 -11.66
CA SER A 28 5.75 9.06 -12.96
C SER A 28 5.57 9.99 -14.16
N SER A 29 4.92 11.13 -13.99
CA SER A 29 4.77 12.15 -15.05
C SER A 29 6.01 13.05 -15.21
N LEU A 30 6.96 13.02 -14.28
CA LEU A 30 8.16 13.85 -14.36
C LEU A 30 9.10 13.38 -15.48
N PRO A 31 9.68 14.34 -16.22
CA PRO A 31 10.74 14.06 -17.20
C PRO A 31 11.95 13.35 -16.53
N PRO A 32 12.74 12.58 -17.29
CA PRO A 32 13.89 11.84 -16.74
C PRO A 32 14.86 12.69 -15.91
N ALA A 33 15.14 13.91 -16.33
CA ALA A 33 16.05 14.81 -15.63
C ALA A 33 15.52 15.18 -14.24
N GLU A 34 14.25 15.57 -14.13
CA GLU A 34 13.60 15.95 -12.88
C GLU A 34 13.43 14.72 -11.94
N SER A 35 13.04 13.58 -12.50
CA SER A 35 12.95 12.32 -11.75
C SER A 35 14.30 11.89 -11.14
N ASN A 36 15.40 12.07 -11.90
CA ASN A 36 16.75 11.78 -11.40
C ASN A 36 17.19 12.76 -10.31
N GLU A 37 16.80 14.04 -10.42
CA GLU A 37 17.07 15.04 -9.39
C GLU A 37 16.34 14.70 -8.07
N VAL A 38 15.08 14.32 -8.14
CA VAL A 38 14.32 13.85 -6.96
C VAL A 38 14.99 12.62 -6.35
N SER A 39 15.33 11.62 -7.15
CA SER A 39 16.00 10.41 -6.68
C SER A 39 17.36 10.70 -6.03
N SER A 40 18.15 11.59 -6.61
CA SER A 40 19.45 11.99 -6.04
C SER A 40 19.29 12.78 -4.75
N GLY A 41 18.26 13.62 -4.64
CA GLY A 41 17.90 14.33 -3.41
C GLY A 41 17.52 13.37 -2.28
N VAL A 42 16.70 12.35 -2.57
CA VAL A 42 16.35 11.30 -1.61
C VAL A 42 17.57 10.48 -1.20
N SER A 43 18.40 10.08 -2.18
CA SER A 43 19.65 9.37 -1.93
C SER A 43 20.58 10.17 -1.01
N GLY A 44 20.77 11.46 -1.27
CA GLY A 44 21.57 12.35 -0.42
C GLY A 44 21.03 12.49 1.01
N ALA A 45 19.71 12.52 1.18
CA ALA A 45 19.10 12.53 2.51
C ALA A 45 19.27 11.18 3.25
N LEU A 46 19.23 10.06 2.53
CA LEU A 46 19.46 8.73 3.08
C LEU A 46 20.92 8.47 3.44
N GLU A 47 21.88 9.12 2.80
CA GLU A 47 23.31 8.97 3.05
C GLU A 47 23.68 9.16 4.52
N VAL A 48 22.94 10.02 5.24
CA VAL A 48 23.12 10.27 6.68
C VAL A 48 22.71 9.06 7.54
N ILE A 49 21.74 8.26 7.07
CA ILE A 49 21.14 7.14 7.82
C ILE A 49 21.72 5.80 7.35
N ILE A 50 21.92 5.68 6.05
CA ILE A 50 22.40 4.48 5.36
C ILE A 50 23.57 4.92 4.44
N PRO A 51 24.81 4.96 4.96
CA PRO A 51 25.97 5.37 4.17
C PRO A 51 26.22 4.45 2.98
N SER A 52 26.51 5.04 1.82
CA SER A 52 26.73 4.31 0.55
C SER A 52 28.03 3.47 0.54
N ASP A 53 28.94 3.72 1.46
CA ASP A 53 30.17 2.94 1.65
C ASP A 53 29.95 1.57 2.30
N THR A 54 28.73 1.28 2.73
CA THR A 54 28.37 -0.04 3.28
C THR A 54 27.76 -0.94 2.19
N PRO A 55 27.93 -2.29 2.26
CA PRO A 55 27.33 -3.21 1.27
C PRO A 55 25.79 -3.14 1.17
N VAL A 56 25.13 -2.69 2.23
CA VAL A 56 23.69 -2.47 2.25
C VAL A 56 23.36 -1.12 1.63
N GLY A 57 24.12 -0.07 1.99
CA GLY A 57 23.94 1.28 1.46
C GLY A 57 24.14 1.34 -0.05
N GLU A 58 25.22 0.73 -0.57
CA GLU A 58 25.47 0.64 -2.01
C GLU A 58 24.23 0.11 -2.75
N LYS A 59 23.67 -1.02 -2.32
CA LYS A 59 22.47 -1.59 -2.94
C LYS A 59 21.23 -0.72 -2.79
N VAL A 60 21.04 -0.03 -1.67
CA VAL A 60 19.92 0.88 -1.46
C VAL A 60 20.01 2.06 -2.41
N HIS A 61 21.18 2.68 -2.53
CA HIS A 61 21.39 3.83 -3.40
C HIS A 61 21.31 3.48 -4.89
N GLU A 62 21.78 2.29 -5.29
CA GLU A 62 21.62 1.78 -6.66
C GLU A 62 20.16 1.55 -7.05
N ASN A 63 19.33 1.08 -6.09
CA ASN A 63 17.93 0.72 -6.35
C ASN A 63 16.93 1.72 -5.77
N ILE A 64 17.35 2.95 -5.50
CA ILE A 64 16.53 3.97 -4.83
C ILE A 64 15.17 4.19 -5.52
N ARG A 65 15.15 4.18 -6.85
CA ARG A 65 13.93 4.33 -7.64
C ARG A 65 12.97 3.15 -7.45
N GLU A 66 13.47 1.91 -7.51
CA GLU A 66 12.66 0.71 -7.29
C GLU A 66 12.09 0.67 -5.86
N ILE A 67 12.89 1.09 -4.87
CA ILE A 67 12.45 1.20 -3.48
C ILE A 67 11.35 2.27 -3.34
N ALA A 68 11.45 3.39 -4.04
CA ALA A 68 10.44 4.43 -4.04
C ALA A 68 9.11 3.89 -4.62
N HIS A 69 9.12 3.28 -5.81
CA HIS A 69 7.96 2.64 -6.43
C HIS A 69 7.33 1.60 -5.50
N TYR A 70 8.13 0.67 -4.97
CA TYR A 70 7.66 -0.32 -4.01
C TYR A 70 6.95 0.33 -2.82
N THR A 71 7.55 1.39 -2.24
CA THR A 71 7.04 2.06 -1.04
C THR A 71 5.73 2.82 -1.34
N GLU A 72 5.61 3.47 -2.48
CA GLU A 72 4.40 4.16 -2.92
C GLU A 72 3.24 3.18 -3.07
N PHE A 73 3.45 2.08 -3.77
CA PHE A 73 2.42 1.07 -3.96
C PHE A 73 2.14 0.24 -2.71
N PHE A 74 3.13 0.02 -1.85
CA PHE A 74 2.92 -0.55 -0.52
C PHE A 74 1.99 0.35 0.32
N THR A 75 2.22 1.66 0.30
CA THR A 75 1.39 2.64 1.01
C THR A 75 -0.03 2.69 0.44
N LEU A 76 -0.17 2.62 -0.88
CA LEU A 76 -1.47 2.51 -1.55
C LEU A 76 -2.24 1.26 -1.08
N GLY A 77 -1.60 0.10 -1.14
CA GLY A 77 -2.20 -1.17 -0.71
C GLY A 77 -2.57 -1.17 0.77
N PHE A 78 -1.77 -0.54 1.61
CA PHE A 78 -2.06 -0.37 3.03
C PHE A 78 -3.38 0.38 3.26
N PHE A 79 -3.58 1.54 2.62
CA PHE A 79 -4.82 2.30 2.77
C PHE A 79 -6.03 1.59 2.15
N VAL A 80 -5.86 0.93 1.01
CA VAL A 80 -6.93 0.13 0.37
C VAL A 80 -7.35 -1.04 1.26
N ALA A 81 -6.39 -1.78 1.83
CA ALA A 81 -6.69 -2.88 2.74
C ALA A 81 -7.43 -2.41 4.00
N LEU A 82 -6.96 -1.32 4.62
CA LEU A 82 -7.64 -0.73 5.77
C LEU A 82 -9.07 -0.28 5.43
N TYR A 83 -9.28 0.33 4.26
CA TYR A 83 -10.60 0.72 3.81
C TYR A 83 -11.52 -0.50 3.64
N CYS A 84 -11.05 -1.56 2.99
CA CYS A 84 -11.79 -2.80 2.79
C CYS A 84 -12.16 -3.45 4.14
N VAL A 85 -11.23 -3.53 5.08
CA VAL A 85 -11.48 -4.05 6.43
C VAL A 85 -12.52 -3.19 7.16
N LEU A 86 -12.36 -1.86 7.13
CA LEU A 86 -13.27 -0.92 7.81
C LEU A 86 -14.70 -1.01 7.25
N VAL A 87 -14.86 -1.08 5.93
CA VAL A 87 -16.18 -1.21 5.28
C VAL A 87 -16.81 -2.56 5.59
N SER A 88 -16.03 -3.64 5.49
CA SER A 88 -16.50 -5.00 5.76
C SER A 88 -16.97 -5.18 7.20
N THR A 89 -16.19 -4.75 8.17
CA THR A 89 -16.52 -4.87 9.59
C THR A 89 -17.72 -4.03 9.98
N ALA A 90 -17.86 -2.84 9.40
CA ALA A 90 -18.95 -1.93 9.70
C ALA A 90 -20.30 -2.34 9.11
N THR A 91 -20.30 -3.01 7.95
CA THR A 91 -21.54 -3.39 7.25
C THR A 91 -22.06 -4.80 7.60
N ILE A 92 -21.15 -5.69 7.99
CA ILE A 92 -21.48 -7.14 8.06
C ILE A 92 -21.11 -7.75 9.40
N GLY A 93 -20.44 -6.99 10.26
CA GLY A 93 -19.84 -7.47 11.52
C GLY A 93 -18.53 -8.24 11.30
N LEU A 94 -17.81 -8.44 12.40
CA LEU A 94 -16.47 -9.03 12.40
C LEU A 94 -16.42 -10.46 11.82
N SER A 95 -17.55 -11.17 11.79
CA SER A 95 -17.65 -12.58 11.37
C SER A 95 -17.73 -12.83 9.87
N ARG A 96 -17.89 -11.78 9.06
CA ARG A 96 -18.08 -11.93 7.61
C ARG A 96 -17.36 -10.84 6.82
N VAL A 97 -16.01 -10.78 6.89
CA VAL A 97 -15.30 -10.09 5.83
C VAL A 97 -15.66 -10.80 4.55
N LYS A 98 -16.46 -10.15 3.71
CA LYS A 98 -16.81 -10.74 2.43
C LYS A 98 -15.49 -10.89 1.67
N LEU A 99 -15.14 -12.11 1.37
CA LEU A 99 -14.08 -12.46 0.44
C LEU A 99 -14.14 -11.56 -0.81
N ILE A 100 -15.36 -11.13 -1.19
CA ILE A 100 -15.56 -10.21 -2.31
C ILE A 100 -14.79 -8.88 -2.17
N PHE A 101 -14.67 -8.30 -0.96
CA PHE A 101 -13.90 -7.06 -0.77
C PHE A 101 -12.41 -7.32 -0.86
N VAL A 102 -11.94 -8.47 -0.35
CA VAL A 102 -10.55 -8.91 -0.50
C VAL A 102 -10.25 -9.13 -1.98
N PHE A 103 -11.06 -9.92 -2.68
CA PHE A 103 -10.85 -10.22 -4.08
C PHE A 103 -11.00 -9.00 -4.99
N SER A 104 -11.90 -8.06 -4.70
CA SER A 104 -12.04 -6.84 -5.51
C SER A 104 -10.87 -5.86 -5.32
N SER A 105 -10.16 -5.91 -4.19
CA SER A 105 -8.98 -5.09 -3.98
C SER A 105 -7.75 -5.60 -4.76
N LEU A 106 -7.68 -6.89 -5.11
CA LEU A 106 -6.50 -7.46 -5.77
C LEU A 106 -6.20 -6.83 -7.15
N PRO A 107 -7.15 -6.72 -8.09
CA PRO A 107 -6.85 -6.15 -9.41
C PRO A 107 -6.59 -4.65 -9.38
N PHE A 108 -7.06 -3.94 -8.36
CA PHE A 108 -6.96 -2.49 -8.29
C PHE A 108 -5.51 -1.99 -8.34
N GLY A 109 -4.63 -2.54 -7.50
CA GLY A 109 -3.22 -2.12 -7.48
C GLY A 109 -2.48 -2.47 -8.76
N THR A 110 -2.73 -3.66 -9.34
CA THR A 110 -2.12 -4.05 -10.62
C THR A 110 -2.57 -3.13 -11.75
N VAL A 111 -3.84 -2.75 -11.80
CA VAL A 111 -4.34 -1.77 -12.80
C VAL A 111 -3.67 -0.42 -12.59
N CYS A 112 -3.53 0.04 -11.34
CA CYS A 112 -2.82 1.29 -11.04
C CYS A 112 -1.34 1.23 -11.47
N ALA A 113 -0.65 0.11 -11.26
CA ALA A 113 0.74 -0.09 -11.70
C ALA A 113 0.88 -0.01 -13.23
N PHE A 114 -0.04 -0.60 -13.98
CA PHE A 114 -0.07 -0.44 -15.43
C PHE A 114 -0.35 1.00 -15.88
N ILE A 115 -1.23 1.71 -15.17
CA ILE A 115 -1.50 3.13 -15.47
C ILE A 115 -0.26 3.98 -15.18
N ASP A 116 0.44 3.70 -14.09
CA ASP A 116 1.68 4.38 -13.72
C ASP A 116 2.73 4.26 -14.84
N GLU A 117 2.97 3.04 -15.29
CA GLU A 117 3.91 2.76 -16.37
C GLU A 117 3.47 3.39 -17.71
N PHE A 118 2.16 3.43 -17.97
CA PHE A 118 1.61 4.11 -19.13
C PHE A 118 1.83 5.63 -19.08
N ILE A 119 1.75 6.26 -17.90
CA ILE A 119 2.07 7.68 -17.70
C ILE A 119 3.56 7.92 -18.00
N GLN A 120 4.46 7.06 -17.54
CA GLN A 120 5.90 7.14 -17.81
C GLN A 120 6.21 7.13 -19.30
N PHE A 121 5.46 6.36 -20.10
CA PHE A 121 5.61 6.36 -21.54
C PHE A 121 5.43 7.75 -22.17
N PHE A 122 4.47 8.54 -21.67
CA PHE A 122 4.25 9.91 -22.16
C PHE A 122 5.28 10.91 -21.62
N SER A 123 6.00 10.58 -20.56
CA SER A 123 7.05 11.42 -19.98
C SER A 123 8.43 11.20 -20.61
N SER A 124 8.49 10.58 -21.79
CA SER A 124 9.73 10.24 -22.52
C SER A 124 10.64 9.29 -21.74
N ARG A 125 10.06 8.49 -20.85
CA ARG A 125 10.74 7.40 -20.13
C ARG A 125 10.47 6.09 -20.86
N SER A 126 11.39 5.14 -20.76
CA SER A 126 11.18 3.80 -21.33
C SER A 126 10.35 2.96 -20.38
N PRO A 127 9.16 2.48 -20.82
CA PRO A 127 8.36 1.58 -20.00
C PRO A 127 9.13 0.30 -19.67
N ASP A 128 9.09 -0.12 -18.40
CA ASP A 128 9.71 -1.36 -17.95
C ASP A 128 8.70 -2.23 -17.18
N ILE A 129 8.46 -3.44 -17.69
CA ILE A 129 7.61 -4.42 -17.02
C ILE A 129 8.11 -4.76 -15.60
N LYS A 130 9.39 -4.53 -15.32
CA LYS A 130 9.97 -4.70 -14.01
C LYS A 130 9.36 -3.73 -13.02
N ASP A 131 9.16 -2.47 -13.40
CA ASP A 131 8.55 -1.45 -12.54
C ASP A 131 7.09 -1.84 -12.21
N VAL A 132 6.31 -2.32 -13.18
CA VAL A 132 4.96 -2.88 -12.92
C VAL A 132 5.00 -4.03 -11.92
N LEU A 133 6.01 -4.91 -11.99
CA LEU A 133 6.14 -6.02 -11.03
C LEU A 133 6.49 -5.51 -9.63
N VAL A 134 7.42 -4.57 -9.51
CA VAL A 134 7.81 -3.96 -8.22
C VAL A 134 6.62 -3.30 -7.55
N ASP A 135 5.87 -2.50 -8.27
CA ASP A 135 4.65 -1.83 -7.81
C ASP A 135 3.59 -2.85 -7.34
N THR A 136 3.34 -3.86 -8.18
CA THR A 136 2.39 -4.92 -7.86
C THR A 136 2.79 -5.70 -6.61
N VAL A 137 4.07 -6.03 -6.46
CA VAL A 137 4.60 -6.71 -5.27
C VAL A 137 4.49 -5.82 -4.04
N GLY A 138 4.82 -4.53 -4.13
CA GLY A 138 4.64 -3.56 -3.05
C GLY A 138 3.19 -3.52 -2.57
N TYR A 139 2.26 -3.39 -3.50
CA TYR A 139 0.83 -3.37 -3.22
C TYR A 139 0.35 -4.66 -2.54
N PHE A 140 0.66 -5.84 -3.09
CA PHE A 140 0.23 -7.11 -2.53
C PHE A 140 0.87 -7.44 -1.18
N SER A 141 2.11 -7.01 -0.95
CA SER A 141 2.78 -7.19 0.34
C SER A 141 1.99 -6.52 1.47
N SER A 142 1.53 -5.30 1.28
CA SER A 142 0.74 -4.58 2.28
C SER A 142 -0.66 -5.17 2.46
N LEU A 143 -1.33 -5.58 1.37
CA LEU A 143 -2.61 -6.30 1.46
C LEU A 143 -2.46 -7.57 2.31
N ALA A 144 -1.41 -8.38 2.03
CA ALA A 144 -1.17 -9.61 2.74
C ALA A 144 -0.94 -9.37 4.23
N ILE A 145 -0.12 -8.39 4.60
CA ILE A 145 0.14 -8.02 5.99
C ILE A 145 -1.15 -7.64 6.71
N ILE A 146 -1.93 -6.72 6.15
CA ILE A 146 -3.15 -6.22 6.79
C ILE A 146 -4.20 -7.32 6.92
N TYR A 147 -4.40 -8.15 5.90
CA TYR A 147 -5.38 -9.22 5.96
C TYR A 147 -4.96 -10.35 6.91
N VAL A 148 -3.68 -10.70 6.96
CA VAL A 148 -3.17 -11.68 7.94
C VAL A 148 -3.38 -11.18 9.37
N LEU A 149 -3.02 -9.92 9.65
CA LEU A 149 -3.26 -9.30 10.96
C LEU A 149 -4.75 -9.27 11.32
N TYR A 150 -5.60 -8.91 10.37
CA TYR A 150 -7.04 -8.90 10.58
C TYR A 150 -7.57 -10.30 10.92
N PHE A 151 -7.20 -11.33 10.17
CA PHE A 151 -7.63 -12.71 10.44
C PHE A 151 -7.08 -13.25 11.75
N ALA A 152 -5.84 -12.91 12.12
CA ALA A 152 -5.27 -13.29 13.41
C ALA A 152 -6.05 -12.69 14.58
N ILE A 153 -6.35 -11.39 14.53
CA ILE A 153 -7.18 -10.70 15.53
C ILE A 153 -8.57 -11.33 15.61
N PHE A 154 -9.21 -11.58 14.47
CA PHE A 154 -10.52 -12.22 14.41
C PHE A 154 -10.52 -13.60 15.06
N LEU A 155 -9.50 -14.41 14.80
CA LEU A 155 -9.35 -15.75 15.39
C LEU A 155 -9.22 -15.68 16.91
N VAL A 156 -8.36 -14.79 17.41
CA VAL A 156 -8.14 -14.59 18.86
C VAL A 156 -9.42 -14.17 19.55
N LEU A 157 -10.13 -13.20 19.00
CA LEU A 157 -11.40 -12.72 19.58
C LEU A 157 -12.47 -13.81 19.65
N ASN A 158 -12.55 -14.67 18.60
CA ASN A 158 -13.46 -15.82 18.62
C ASN A 158 -13.10 -16.87 19.65
N LEU A 159 -11.81 -17.15 19.85
CA LEU A 159 -11.36 -18.08 20.88
C LEU A 159 -11.70 -17.58 22.29
N ILE A 160 -11.47 -16.29 22.56
CA ILE A 160 -11.82 -15.67 23.85
C ILE A 160 -13.34 -15.72 24.09
N ALA A 161 -14.16 -15.44 23.07
CA ALA A 161 -15.60 -15.51 23.18
C ALA A 161 -16.07 -16.93 23.54
N ARG A 162 -15.56 -17.94 22.84
CA ARG A 162 -15.89 -19.35 23.12
C ARG A 162 -15.49 -19.81 24.52
N GLN A 163 -14.37 -19.33 25.05
CA GLN A 163 -13.95 -19.66 26.43
C GLN A 163 -14.91 -19.05 27.46
N LYS A 164 -15.34 -17.79 27.25
CA LYS A 164 -16.30 -17.14 28.16
C LYS A 164 -17.64 -17.86 28.20
N ASP A 165 -18.12 -18.38 27.07
CA ASP A 165 -19.38 -19.13 27.00
C ASP A 165 -19.27 -20.47 27.75
N LYS A 166 -18.12 -21.16 27.68
CA LYS A 166 -17.89 -22.40 28.42
C LYS A 166 -17.84 -22.24 29.95
N HIS A 167 -17.44 -21.05 30.44
CA HIS A 167 -17.41 -20.76 31.87
C HIS A 167 -18.76 -20.26 32.43
N ARG A 168 -19.74 -20.03 31.56
CA ARG A 168 -21.10 -19.59 31.95
C ARG A 168 -22.13 -20.70 31.90
N ALA A 169 -21.80 -21.82 31.24
CA ALA A 169 -22.61 -23.01 31.19
C ALA A 169 -22.19 -24.01 32.29
#